data_0c271695357688617a7483bc2e8b1790
#
_entry.id   0c271695357688617a7483bc2e8b1790
#
_cell.length_a   1.000
_cell.length_b   1.000
_cell.length_c   1.000
_cell.angle_alpha   90.00
_cell.angle_beta   90.00
_cell.angle_gamma   90.00
#
_symmetry.space_group_name_H-M   'P 1'
#
loop_
_entity.id
_entity.type
_entity.pdbx_description
1 polymer ?
#
loop_
_entity_poly.entity_id
_entity_poly.type
_entity_poly.pdbx_seq_one_letter_code
_entity_poly.pdbx_strand_id
1 'polypeptide(L)'
;ITDHAKEYDYTVMTISTGRDAATEELYLDLFARVQLAGIICLYPLSKIQKINALSKRFPVISVGDKPLSCQFDSVELDSRKQGHIMANYLLSLGHTDITYISTPIRGKEIGRIHRLDGVKSSFREHGIPLEHLTVLYQSQPAFDRYPLENAEYQNGYDLATRALEEHTSST
;
A
#
# COMPACT_ATOMS: atom_id res chain seq x y z
N ILE A 1 12.84 -7.18 -13.49
CA ILE A 1 13.18 -5.88 -14.11
C ILE A 1 14.63 -5.88 -14.56
N THR A 2 15.60 -6.14 -13.68
CA THR A 2 17.04 -6.05 -14.00
C THR A 2 17.45 -6.97 -15.16
N ASP A 3 17.00 -8.21 -15.17
CA ASP A 3 17.36 -9.16 -16.22
C ASP A 3 16.77 -8.73 -17.56
N HIS A 4 15.50 -8.31 -17.56
CA HIS A 4 14.83 -7.85 -18.78
C HIS A 4 15.42 -6.52 -19.30
N ALA A 5 15.82 -5.62 -18.42
CA ALA A 5 16.46 -4.36 -18.82
C ALA A 5 17.79 -4.59 -19.55
N LYS A 6 18.56 -5.63 -19.15
CA LYS A 6 19.81 -6.00 -19.81
C LYS A 6 19.62 -6.43 -21.28
N GLU A 7 18.47 -7.04 -21.59
CA GLU A 7 18.15 -7.45 -22.98
C GLU A 7 18.05 -6.25 -23.94
N TYR A 8 17.85 -5.06 -23.37
CA TYR A 8 17.73 -3.77 -24.07
C TYR A 8 18.89 -2.81 -23.79
N ASP A 9 20.02 -3.32 -23.30
CA ASP A 9 21.22 -2.55 -22.97
C ASP A 9 21.03 -1.47 -21.88
N TYR A 10 20.04 -1.65 -20.98
CA TYR A 10 19.85 -0.77 -19.84
C TYR A 10 20.54 -1.30 -18.58
N THR A 11 21.18 -0.41 -17.85
CA THR A 11 21.67 -0.66 -16.48
C THR A 11 20.63 -0.20 -15.47
N VAL A 12 20.23 -1.09 -14.56
CA VAL A 12 19.30 -0.77 -13.47
C VAL A 12 20.08 -0.44 -12.20
N MET A 13 19.76 0.74 -11.65
CA MET A 13 20.24 1.15 -10.33
C MET A 13 19.06 1.13 -9.36
N THR A 14 19.17 0.36 -8.29
CA THR A 14 18.15 0.30 -7.24
C THR A 14 18.54 1.19 -6.07
N ILE A 15 17.61 2.02 -5.62
CA ILE A 15 17.80 2.94 -4.50
C ILE A 15 16.72 2.68 -3.47
N SER A 16 17.12 2.45 -2.22
CA SER A 16 16.20 2.41 -1.09
C SER A 16 16.23 3.74 -0.34
N THR A 17 15.07 4.35 -0.20
CA THR A 17 14.91 5.61 0.55
C THR A 17 14.48 5.38 1.99
N GLY A 18 14.21 4.13 2.40
CA GLY A 18 13.65 3.82 3.71
C GLY A 18 12.31 4.52 4.00
N ARG A 19 11.60 4.98 2.96
CA ARG A 19 10.38 5.81 3.06
C ARG A 19 10.63 7.18 3.75
N ASP A 20 11.89 7.57 3.87
CA ASP A 20 12.26 8.86 4.44
C ASP A 20 12.15 9.99 3.40
N ALA A 21 11.36 11.02 3.73
CA ALA A 21 11.05 12.11 2.82
C ALA A 21 12.27 13.00 2.47
N ALA A 22 13.25 13.09 3.37
CA ALA A 22 14.47 13.85 3.12
C ALA A 22 15.39 13.09 2.17
N THR A 23 15.53 11.79 2.38
CA THR A 23 16.27 10.89 1.48
C THR A 23 15.63 10.82 0.09
N GLU A 24 14.30 10.75 0.00
CA GLU A 24 13.58 10.84 -1.28
C GLU A 24 13.93 12.14 -2.02
N GLU A 25 13.89 13.26 -1.31
CA GLU A 25 14.17 14.57 -1.89
C GLU A 25 15.60 14.66 -2.42
N LEU A 26 16.58 14.16 -1.65
CA LEU A 26 17.98 14.12 -2.06
C LEU A 26 18.17 13.37 -3.38
N TYR A 27 17.55 12.18 -3.52
CA TYR A 27 17.67 11.39 -4.75
C TYR A 27 16.91 12.02 -5.92
N LEU A 28 15.75 12.63 -5.70
CA LEU A 28 15.04 13.35 -6.76
C LEU A 28 15.84 14.56 -7.27
N ASP A 29 16.55 15.26 -6.38
CA ASP A 29 17.46 16.36 -6.75
C ASP A 29 18.70 15.85 -7.51
N LEU A 30 19.21 14.68 -7.14
CA LEU A 30 20.27 14.02 -7.90
C LEU A 30 19.78 13.63 -9.31
N PHE A 31 18.61 13.02 -9.42
CA PHE A 31 18.01 12.64 -10.71
C PHE A 31 17.75 13.83 -11.63
N ALA A 32 17.46 14.99 -11.06
CA ALA A 32 17.34 16.22 -11.84
C ALA A 32 18.63 16.65 -12.52
N ARG A 33 19.79 16.19 -12.05
CA ARG A 33 21.13 16.59 -12.53
C ARG A 33 21.80 15.57 -13.44
N VAL A 34 21.32 14.33 -13.42
CA VAL A 34 21.87 13.24 -14.24
C VAL A 34 20.94 12.91 -15.39
N GLN A 35 21.49 12.30 -16.42
CA GLN A 35 20.71 11.80 -17.54
C GLN A 35 20.27 10.36 -17.23
N LEU A 36 18.95 10.17 -17.12
CA LEU A 36 18.33 8.86 -16.88
C LEU A 36 17.51 8.44 -18.11
N ALA A 37 17.45 7.17 -18.36
CA ALA A 37 16.52 6.58 -19.35
C ALA A 37 15.08 6.58 -18.83
N GLY A 38 14.89 6.47 -17.52
CA GLY A 38 13.58 6.50 -16.86
C GLY A 38 13.67 6.20 -15.36
N ILE A 39 12.55 6.33 -14.66
CA ILE A 39 12.41 6.00 -13.23
C ILE A 39 11.22 5.06 -13.04
N ILE A 40 11.44 4.00 -12.26
CA ILE A 40 10.39 3.11 -11.77
C ILE A 40 10.27 3.33 -10.26
N CYS A 41 9.11 3.84 -9.82
CA CYS A 41 8.79 4.06 -8.42
C CYS A 41 8.02 2.85 -7.89
N LEU A 42 8.64 2.07 -7.00
CA LEU A 42 7.99 0.89 -6.39
C LEU A 42 7.17 1.24 -5.13
N TYR A 43 7.10 2.51 -4.81
CA TYR A 43 6.41 3.03 -3.63
C TYR A 43 5.92 4.47 -3.89
N PRO A 44 4.74 4.88 -3.34
CA PRO A 44 4.26 6.24 -3.48
C PRO A 44 5.22 7.25 -2.83
N LEU A 45 5.77 8.14 -3.65
CA LEU A 45 6.71 9.15 -3.19
C LEU A 45 5.99 10.31 -2.47
N SER A 46 6.68 10.91 -1.50
CA SER A 46 6.15 12.05 -0.74
C SER A 46 6.23 13.37 -1.50
N LYS A 47 7.19 13.50 -2.42
CA LYS A 47 7.51 14.74 -3.16
C LYS A 47 6.89 14.75 -4.56
N ILE A 48 5.57 14.64 -4.64
CA ILE A 48 4.82 14.49 -5.90
C ILE A 48 5.14 15.61 -6.91
N GLN A 49 5.29 16.85 -6.48
CA GLN A 49 5.61 17.96 -7.38
C GLN A 49 6.98 17.79 -8.05
N LYS A 50 7.99 17.30 -7.32
CA LYS A 50 9.32 17.05 -7.88
C LYS A 50 9.30 15.92 -8.89
N ILE A 51 8.65 14.79 -8.57
CA ILE A 51 8.57 13.66 -9.51
C ILE A 51 7.73 14.01 -10.75
N ASN A 52 6.65 14.79 -10.63
CA ASN A 52 5.91 15.33 -11.77
C ASN A 52 6.77 16.27 -12.64
N ALA A 53 7.69 17.04 -12.05
CA ALA A 53 8.63 17.85 -12.82
C ALA A 53 9.64 16.97 -13.57
N LEU A 54 10.13 15.90 -12.96
CA LEU A 54 11.02 14.92 -13.58
C LEU A 54 10.33 14.16 -14.72
N SER A 55 9.06 13.80 -14.58
CA SER A 55 8.31 13.07 -15.60
C SER A 55 8.12 13.83 -16.93
N LYS A 56 8.35 15.14 -16.92
CA LYS A 56 8.41 15.96 -18.13
C LYS A 56 9.73 15.84 -18.90
N ARG A 57 10.76 15.27 -18.28
CA ARG A 57 12.11 15.16 -18.83
C ARG A 57 12.45 13.75 -19.30
N PHE A 58 11.93 12.74 -18.60
CA PHE A 58 12.14 11.33 -18.90
C PHE A 58 10.95 10.50 -18.39
N PRO A 59 10.74 9.30 -18.95
CA PRO A 59 9.66 8.42 -18.52
C PRO A 59 9.69 8.11 -17.03
N VAL A 60 8.56 8.25 -16.37
CA VAL A 60 8.36 7.82 -14.98
C VAL A 60 7.17 6.89 -14.94
N ILE A 61 7.30 5.79 -14.22
CA ILE A 61 6.20 4.85 -13.96
C ILE A 61 6.17 4.51 -12.47
N SER A 62 4.98 4.44 -11.89
CA SER A 62 4.81 3.90 -10.54
C SER A 62 4.23 2.49 -10.58
N VAL A 63 4.62 1.67 -9.60
CA VAL A 63 4.05 0.34 -9.38
C VAL A 63 3.35 0.36 -8.03
N GLY A 64 2.07 0.05 -8.01
CA GLY A 64 1.19 0.18 -6.85
C GLY A 64 0.30 1.42 -6.94
N ASP A 65 -0.39 1.70 -5.84
CA ASP A 65 -1.31 2.84 -5.80
C ASP A 65 -0.57 4.17 -5.96
N LYS A 66 -1.05 5.03 -6.84
CA LYS A 66 -0.52 6.38 -6.99
C LYS A 66 -1.54 7.42 -6.58
N PRO A 67 -1.10 8.55 -5.99
CA PRO A 67 -1.96 9.70 -5.75
C PRO A 67 -2.54 10.26 -7.07
N LEU A 68 -3.79 10.71 -7.05
CA LEU A 68 -4.46 11.31 -8.22
C LEU A 68 -3.72 12.53 -8.80
N SER A 69 -2.88 13.18 -8.00
CA SER A 69 -2.05 14.32 -8.42
C SER A 69 -0.80 13.93 -9.23
N CYS A 70 -0.51 12.65 -9.41
CA CYS A 70 0.59 12.18 -10.22
C CYS A 70 0.26 12.31 -11.72
N GLN A 71 1.22 12.86 -12.50
CA GLN A 71 1.09 13.15 -13.94
C GLN A 71 1.92 12.18 -14.80
N PHE A 72 2.13 10.97 -14.34
CA PHE A 72 2.89 9.92 -15.04
C PHE A 72 2.14 8.58 -14.94
N ASP A 73 2.57 7.61 -15.72
CA ASP A 73 1.93 6.31 -15.83
C ASP A 73 2.07 5.47 -14.54
N SER A 74 1.16 4.53 -14.37
CA SER A 74 1.19 3.58 -13.24
C SER A 74 0.77 2.18 -13.67
N VAL A 75 1.34 1.21 -12.99
CA VAL A 75 0.84 -0.17 -12.96
C VAL A 75 0.20 -0.38 -11.59
N GLU A 76 -1.11 -0.40 -11.54
CA GLU A 76 -1.87 -0.45 -10.30
C GLU A 76 -2.55 -1.80 -10.12
N LEU A 77 -2.68 -2.23 -8.86
CA LEU A 77 -3.57 -3.30 -8.49
C LEU A 77 -4.92 -2.68 -8.09
N ASP A 78 -6.01 -3.28 -8.54
CA ASP A 78 -7.33 -2.88 -8.07
C ASP A 78 -7.54 -3.32 -6.63
N SER A 79 -7.08 -2.49 -5.69
CA SER A 79 -7.15 -2.75 -4.26
C SER A 79 -8.59 -2.91 -3.76
N ARG A 80 -9.56 -2.22 -4.37
CA ARG A 80 -10.98 -2.39 -4.04
C ARG A 80 -11.46 -3.78 -4.43
N LYS A 81 -11.14 -4.21 -5.66
CA LYS A 81 -11.48 -5.55 -6.15
C LYS A 81 -10.83 -6.64 -5.30
N GLN A 82 -9.57 -6.44 -4.87
CA GLN A 82 -8.89 -7.36 -3.96
C GLN A 82 -9.67 -7.54 -2.65
N GLY A 83 -10.03 -6.44 -1.97
CA GLY A 83 -10.81 -6.49 -0.75
C GLY A 83 -12.17 -7.16 -0.93
N HIS A 84 -12.84 -6.85 -2.04
CA HIS A 84 -14.12 -7.47 -2.41
C HIS A 84 -13.98 -8.98 -2.60
N ILE A 85 -13.00 -9.45 -3.37
CA ILE A 85 -12.76 -10.88 -3.62
C ILE A 85 -12.50 -11.63 -2.30
N MET A 86 -11.66 -11.08 -1.43
CA MET A 86 -11.32 -11.70 -0.15
C MET A 86 -12.54 -11.85 0.74
N ALA A 87 -13.31 -10.78 0.93
CA ALA A 87 -14.52 -10.82 1.76
C ALA A 87 -15.59 -11.71 1.14
N ASN A 88 -15.84 -11.59 -0.16
CA ASN A 88 -16.82 -12.42 -0.87
C ASN A 88 -16.51 -13.92 -0.73
N TYR A 89 -15.24 -14.30 -0.79
CA TYR A 89 -14.85 -15.69 -0.58
C TYR A 89 -15.22 -16.18 0.82
N LEU A 90 -14.89 -15.44 1.88
CA LEU A 90 -15.23 -15.82 3.26
C LEU A 90 -16.73 -15.86 3.48
N LEU A 91 -17.47 -14.85 3.00
CA LEU A 91 -18.93 -14.81 3.11
C LEU A 91 -19.61 -15.95 2.36
N SER A 92 -19.08 -16.34 1.19
CA SER A 92 -19.58 -17.51 0.42
C SER A 92 -19.39 -18.84 1.15
N LEU A 93 -18.40 -18.92 2.05
CA LEU A 93 -18.20 -20.08 2.93
C LEU A 93 -19.06 -20.05 4.20
N GLY A 94 -19.89 -19.01 4.38
CA GLY A 94 -20.79 -18.87 5.51
C GLY A 94 -20.19 -18.14 6.73
N HIS A 95 -18.98 -17.61 6.60
CA HIS A 95 -18.40 -16.78 7.66
C HIS A 95 -19.03 -15.39 7.62
N THR A 96 -19.82 -15.04 8.62
CA THR A 96 -20.50 -13.73 8.70
C THR A 96 -19.74 -12.72 9.54
N ASP A 97 -19.03 -13.18 10.57
CA ASP A 97 -18.26 -12.33 11.47
C ASP A 97 -16.79 -12.33 11.04
N ILE A 98 -16.33 -11.21 10.52
CA ILE A 98 -14.99 -11.10 9.93
C ILE A 98 -14.20 -9.99 10.63
N THR A 99 -12.97 -10.30 11.03
CA THR A 99 -12.02 -9.33 11.52
C THR A 99 -11.02 -8.96 10.42
N TYR A 100 -11.03 -7.68 10.02
CA TYR A 100 -10.10 -7.11 9.07
C TYR A 100 -8.94 -6.45 9.80
N ILE A 101 -7.74 -7.01 9.67
CA ILE A 101 -6.52 -6.50 10.28
C ILE A 101 -5.70 -5.77 9.23
N SER A 102 -5.22 -4.56 9.55
CA SER A 102 -4.40 -3.75 8.65
C SER A 102 -3.32 -2.98 9.40
N THR A 103 -2.27 -2.62 8.69
CA THR A 103 -1.41 -1.50 9.06
C THR A 103 -2.22 -0.20 9.02
N PRO A 104 -1.71 0.96 9.46
CA PRO A 104 -2.51 2.19 9.52
C PRO A 104 -3.25 2.50 8.22
N ILE A 105 -4.58 2.72 8.32
CA ILE A 105 -5.46 2.94 7.16
C ILE A 105 -5.50 4.43 6.76
N ARG A 106 -4.87 5.31 7.54
CA ARG A 106 -4.83 6.75 7.28
C ARG A 106 -3.47 7.14 6.71
N GLY A 107 -3.46 8.11 5.79
CA GLY A 107 -2.24 8.66 5.23
C GLY A 107 -2.17 8.57 3.70
N LYS A 108 -0.97 8.38 3.16
CA LYS A 108 -0.70 8.40 1.73
C LYS A 108 -1.05 7.10 1.00
N GLU A 109 -1.32 6.02 1.72
CA GLU A 109 -1.54 4.69 1.16
C GLU A 109 -3.03 4.47 0.87
N ILE A 110 -3.47 5.01 -0.25
CA ILE A 110 -4.86 4.96 -0.74
C ILE A 110 -5.35 3.53 -0.92
N GLY A 111 -4.49 2.60 -1.32
CA GLY A 111 -4.83 1.20 -1.53
C GLY A 111 -5.40 0.49 -0.31
N ARG A 112 -4.94 0.84 0.89
CA ARG A 112 -5.50 0.26 2.12
C ARG A 112 -6.94 0.70 2.35
N ILE A 113 -7.25 1.97 2.06
CA ILE A 113 -8.60 2.51 2.12
C ILE A 113 -9.48 1.81 1.09
N HIS A 114 -9.04 1.73 -0.15
CA HIS A 114 -9.78 1.06 -1.23
C HIS A 114 -10.01 -0.43 -0.94
N ARG A 115 -9.03 -1.13 -0.35
CA ARG A 115 -9.20 -2.54 0.03
C ARG A 115 -10.27 -2.71 1.09
N LEU A 116 -10.28 -1.89 2.13
CA LEU A 116 -11.33 -1.90 3.15
C LEU A 116 -12.70 -1.54 2.55
N ASP A 117 -12.76 -0.59 1.62
CA ASP A 117 -14.01 -0.26 0.91
C ASP A 117 -14.53 -1.44 0.08
N GLY A 118 -13.63 -2.21 -0.52
CA GLY A 118 -13.98 -3.45 -1.21
C GLY A 118 -14.59 -4.50 -0.27
N VAL A 119 -13.98 -4.68 0.91
CA VAL A 119 -14.53 -5.57 1.96
C VAL A 119 -15.95 -5.13 2.34
N LYS A 120 -16.13 -3.85 2.65
CA LYS A 120 -17.45 -3.30 3.00
C LYS A 120 -18.48 -3.43 1.88
N SER A 121 -18.05 -3.36 0.61
CA SER A 121 -18.94 -3.56 -0.54
C SER A 121 -19.50 -4.97 -0.56
N SER A 122 -18.63 -5.97 -0.34
CA SER A 122 -19.05 -7.37 -0.30
C SER A 122 -20.06 -7.65 0.82
N PHE A 123 -19.87 -7.08 2.02
CA PHE A 123 -20.85 -7.19 3.11
C PHE A 123 -22.23 -6.67 2.70
N ARG A 124 -22.27 -5.48 2.07
CA ARG A 124 -23.54 -4.90 1.61
C ARG A 124 -24.23 -5.74 0.54
N GLU A 125 -23.46 -6.28 -0.39
CA GLU A 125 -23.99 -7.15 -1.46
C GLU A 125 -24.59 -8.45 -0.92
N HIS A 126 -24.04 -8.98 0.19
CA HIS A 126 -24.58 -10.15 0.87
C HIS A 126 -25.69 -9.82 1.89
N GLY A 127 -26.05 -8.54 2.03
CA GLY A 127 -27.06 -8.10 3.02
C GLY A 127 -26.62 -8.28 4.48
N ILE A 128 -25.31 -8.39 4.73
CA ILE A 128 -24.76 -8.57 6.08
C ILE A 128 -24.43 -7.18 6.66
N PRO A 129 -24.95 -6.85 7.84
CA PRO A 129 -24.65 -5.58 8.50
C PRO A 129 -23.17 -5.39 8.78
N LEU A 130 -22.67 -4.14 8.64
CA LEU A 130 -21.26 -3.84 8.88
C LEU A 130 -20.83 -3.96 10.34
N GLU A 131 -21.74 -4.15 11.27
CA GLU A 131 -21.44 -4.47 12.68
C GLU A 131 -20.73 -5.83 12.83
N HIS A 132 -20.93 -6.74 11.87
CA HIS A 132 -20.21 -8.01 11.77
C HIS A 132 -18.80 -7.90 11.18
N LEU A 133 -18.38 -6.70 10.79
CA LEU A 133 -17.02 -6.41 10.32
C LEU A 133 -16.23 -5.65 11.39
N THR A 134 -15.39 -6.35 12.12
CA THR A 134 -14.42 -5.72 13.01
C THR A 134 -13.21 -5.24 12.23
N VAL A 135 -12.84 -3.95 12.38
CA VAL A 135 -11.68 -3.37 11.69
C VAL A 135 -10.62 -2.97 12.70
N LEU A 136 -9.49 -3.65 12.66
CA LEU A 136 -8.37 -3.43 13.58
C LEU A 136 -7.16 -2.86 12.85
N TYR A 137 -6.68 -1.72 13.32
CA TYR A 137 -5.42 -1.11 12.89
C TYR A 137 -4.85 -0.24 14.01
N GLN A 138 -3.56 -0.04 14.00
CA GLN A 138 -2.93 0.89 14.93
C GLN A 138 -2.91 2.32 14.36
N SER A 139 -2.76 3.31 15.24
CA SER A 139 -2.46 4.68 14.79
C SER A 139 -1.05 4.74 14.17
N GLN A 140 -0.81 5.72 13.29
CA GLN A 140 0.50 5.87 12.68
C GLN A 140 1.63 6.01 13.72
N PRO A 141 1.52 6.84 14.78
CA PRO A 141 2.54 6.92 15.82
C PRO A 141 2.78 5.62 16.59
N ALA A 142 1.76 4.76 16.73
CA ALA A 142 1.93 3.46 17.36
C ALA A 142 2.65 2.48 16.43
N PHE A 143 2.33 2.51 15.14
CA PHE A 143 2.98 1.70 14.12
C PHE A 143 4.46 2.09 13.93
N ASP A 144 4.78 3.38 13.96
CA ASP A 144 6.15 3.91 13.79
C ASP A 144 7.09 3.52 14.94
N ARG A 145 6.60 2.93 16.01
CA ARG A 145 7.41 2.37 17.10
C ARG A 145 8.05 1.02 16.75
N TYR A 146 7.50 0.32 15.76
CA TYR A 146 8.07 -0.94 15.32
C TYR A 146 9.33 -0.71 14.49
N PRO A 147 10.33 -1.60 14.60
CA PRO A 147 11.48 -1.60 13.70
C PRO A 147 11.02 -1.74 12.25
N LEU A 148 11.53 -0.92 11.34
CA LEU A 148 11.13 -0.91 9.92
C LEU A 148 11.22 -2.29 9.26
N GLU A 149 12.17 -3.10 9.67
CA GLU A 149 12.45 -4.42 9.11
C GLU A 149 11.30 -5.43 9.31
N ASN A 150 10.52 -5.27 10.39
CA ASN A 150 9.45 -6.19 10.75
C ASN A 150 8.14 -5.51 11.20
N ALA A 151 8.01 -4.21 10.95
CA ALA A 151 6.87 -3.42 11.43
C ALA A 151 5.51 -4.00 11.01
N GLU A 152 5.38 -4.45 9.77
CA GLU A 152 4.13 -5.02 9.27
C GLU A 152 3.82 -6.37 9.92
N TYR A 153 4.84 -7.22 10.11
CA TYR A 153 4.69 -8.49 10.80
C TYR A 153 4.27 -8.28 12.26
N GLN A 154 4.99 -7.43 13.00
CA GLN A 154 4.72 -7.20 14.41
C GLN A 154 3.33 -6.57 14.62
N ASN A 155 2.96 -5.60 13.78
CA ASN A 155 1.62 -5.02 13.80
C ASN A 155 0.53 -6.09 13.56
N GLY A 156 0.74 -6.97 12.58
CA GLY A 156 -0.20 -8.06 12.31
C GLY A 156 -0.32 -9.04 13.45
N TYR A 157 0.80 -9.41 14.04
CA TYR A 157 0.85 -10.32 15.20
C TYR A 157 0.11 -9.73 16.41
N ASP A 158 0.42 -8.49 16.79
CA ASP A 158 -0.17 -7.84 17.96
C ASP A 158 -1.69 -7.65 17.79
N LEU A 159 -2.13 -7.25 16.60
CA LEU A 159 -3.56 -7.08 16.32
C LEU A 159 -4.32 -8.42 16.24
N ALA A 160 -3.69 -9.45 15.70
CA ALA A 160 -4.29 -10.79 15.65
C ALA A 160 -4.41 -11.38 17.07
N THR A 161 -3.38 -11.25 17.90
CA THR A 161 -3.41 -11.68 19.30
C THR A 161 -4.53 -10.99 20.06
N ARG A 162 -4.64 -9.67 19.91
CA ARG A 162 -5.73 -8.89 20.52
C ARG A 162 -7.11 -9.36 20.04
N ALA A 163 -7.28 -9.59 18.73
CA ALA A 163 -8.54 -10.08 18.18
C ALA A 163 -8.94 -11.43 18.79
N LEU A 164 -8.00 -12.35 18.94
CA LEU A 164 -8.26 -13.66 19.53
C LEU A 164 -8.63 -13.54 21.01
N GLU A 165 -7.95 -12.69 21.78
CA GLU A 165 -8.27 -12.46 23.20
C GLU A 165 -9.66 -11.84 23.38
N GLU A 166 -10.03 -10.87 22.55
CA GLU A 166 -11.34 -10.21 22.61
C GLU A 166 -12.49 -11.14 22.18
N HIS A 167 -12.26 -12.06 21.23
CA HIS A 167 -13.27 -13.01 20.76
C HIS A 167 -13.42 -14.27 21.61
N THR A 168 -12.40 -14.69 22.35
CA THR A 168 -12.52 -15.83 23.31
C THR A 168 -13.45 -15.53 24.48
N SER A 169 -13.85 -14.28 24.69
CA SER A 169 -14.82 -13.87 25.69
C SER A 169 -16.28 -13.84 25.20
N SER A 170 -16.55 -14.16 23.94
CA SER A 170 -17.88 -14.02 23.30
C SER A 170 -18.45 -15.32 22.71
N THR A 171 -17.96 -16.47 23.14
CA THR A 171 -18.57 -17.79 22.86
C THR A 171 -19.32 -18.32 24.06
#